data_9ab3e6780df18989cdb5d31308fd4d39
#
_entry.id   9ab3e6780df18989cdb5d31308fd4d39
#
_cell.length_a   1.000
_cell.length_b   1.000
_cell.length_c   1.000
_cell.angle_alpha   90.00
_cell.angle_beta   90.00
_cell.angle_gamma   90.00
#
_symmetry.space_group_name_H-M   'P 1'
#
loop_
_entity.id
_entity.type
_entity.pdbx_description
1 polymer ?
#
loop_
_entity_poly.entity_id
_entity_poly.type
_entity_poly.pdbx_seq_one_letter_code
_entity_poly.pdbx_strand_id
1 'polypeptide(L)'
;HYCSDIKKFNKILIRLKPSMIIILGDRFEITSAVIPSILQNIVIIHLYGGAVTEGAIDDKIRHAVTKLSNIHLVLHKKYLKRVIQLGEEPWRTKLIGLDFLNELKKQKTMSKKDLFKKFKLEKSKKTFFATYHPVTLEKKNHKYQIKNFLDAIKKSDYQCIFTYPNSDSGNNLIVNEIKKFIKKNKNKYIF
;
A
#
# COMPACT_ATOMS: atom_id res chain seq x y z
N HIS A 1 -14.51 14.55 4.53
CA HIS A 1 -14.09 13.97 3.24
C HIS A 1 -14.77 12.61 2.99
N TYR A 2 -14.65 11.60 3.85
CA TYR A 2 -15.18 10.25 3.61
C TYR A 2 -16.68 10.20 3.27
N CYS A 3 -17.56 10.88 4.03
CA CYS A 3 -18.98 10.94 3.71
C CYS A 3 -19.28 11.62 2.37
N SER A 4 -18.46 12.60 1.99
CA SER A 4 -18.55 13.25 0.67
C SER A 4 -18.21 12.27 -0.45
N ASP A 5 -17.23 11.40 -0.23
CA ASP A 5 -16.79 10.45 -1.23
C ASP A 5 -17.83 9.35 -1.45
N ILE A 6 -18.47 8.85 -0.38
CA ILE A 6 -19.63 7.94 -0.49
C ILE A 6 -20.74 8.56 -1.37
N LYS A 7 -21.09 9.83 -1.12
CA LYS A 7 -22.11 10.52 -1.92
C LYS A 7 -21.72 10.65 -3.39
N LYS A 8 -20.45 10.94 -3.69
CA LYS A 8 -19.95 11.04 -5.06
C LYS A 8 -19.99 9.68 -5.77
N PHE A 9 -19.48 8.63 -5.13
CA PHE A 9 -19.55 7.28 -5.70
C PHE A 9 -20.98 6.84 -5.93
N ASN A 10 -21.88 7.07 -4.99
CA ASN A 10 -23.29 6.74 -5.16
C ASN A 10 -23.89 7.41 -6.41
N LYS A 11 -23.65 8.71 -6.61
CA LYS A 11 -24.10 9.43 -7.80
C LYS A 11 -23.52 8.85 -9.11
N ILE A 12 -22.23 8.50 -9.09
CA ILE A 12 -21.55 7.91 -10.25
C ILE A 12 -22.17 6.56 -10.59
N LEU A 13 -22.39 5.70 -9.60
CA LEU A 13 -22.95 4.36 -9.79
C LEU A 13 -24.40 4.42 -10.31
N ILE A 14 -25.22 5.31 -9.79
CA ILE A 14 -26.58 5.56 -10.29
C ILE A 14 -26.57 5.96 -11.77
N ARG A 15 -25.60 6.80 -12.17
CA ARG A 15 -25.48 7.28 -13.56
C ARG A 15 -24.95 6.21 -14.49
N LEU A 16 -23.89 5.48 -14.08
CA LEU A 16 -23.21 4.50 -14.92
C LEU A 16 -23.93 3.15 -14.98
N LYS A 17 -24.64 2.79 -13.92
CA LYS A 17 -25.33 1.50 -13.74
C LYS A 17 -24.45 0.29 -14.12
N PRO A 18 -23.24 0.18 -13.57
CA PRO A 18 -22.36 -0.93 -13.91
C PRO A 18 -22.94 -2.26 -13.39
N SER A 19 -22.80 -3.33 -14.14
CA SER A 19 -23.17 -4.68 -13.69
C SER A 19 -22.23 -5.19 -12.58
N MET A 20 -20.97 -4.73 -12.57
CA MET A 20 -19.97 -5.09 -11.58
C MET A 20 -18.94 -3.99 -11.41
N ILE A 21 -18.28 -3.98 -10.24
CA ILE A 21 -17.10 -3.17 -9.96
C ILE A 21 -15.94 -4.04 -9.48
N ILE A 22 -14.72 -3.59 -9.76
CA ILE A 22 -13.49 -4.22 -9.27
C ILE A 22 -12.89 -3.31 -8.21
N ILE A 23 -12.65 -3.86 -7.03
CA ILE A 23 -12.06 -3.16 -5.88
C ILE A 23 -10.68 -3.76 -5.61
N LEU A 24 -9.67 -2.89 -5.53
CA LEU A 24 -8.29 -3.29 -5.27
C LEU A 24 -7.89 -2.96 -3.83
N GLY A 25 -7.45 -3.97 -3.10
CA GLY A 25 -6.73 -3.80 -1.82
C GLY A 25 -7.62 -3.53 -0.62
N ASP A 26 -7.18 -2.61 0.24
CA ASP A 26 -7.56 -2.53 1.63
C ASP A 26 -7.56 -1.11 2.21
N ARG A 27 -7.36 -0.12 1.38
CA ARG A 27 -7.40 1.28 1.81
C ARG A 27 -8.81 1.67 2.23
N PHE A 28 -8.93 2.44 3.31
CA PHE A 28 -10.25 2.82 3.85
C PHE A 28 -11.09 3.59 2.81
N GLU A 29 -10.45 4.30 1.90
CA GLU A 29 -11.13 5.09 0.86
C GLU A 29 -11.98 4.21 -0.07
N ILE A 30 -11.57 2.97 -0.33
CA ILE A 30 -12.32 2.06 -1.22
C ILE A 30 -13.69 1.69 -0.66
N THR A 31 -13.87 1.72 0.66
CA THR A 31 -15.16 1.45 1.29
C THR A 31 -16.21 2.47 0.89
N SER A 32 -15.79 3.67 0.47
CA SER A 32 -16.70 4.68 -0.06
C SER A 32 -17.33 4.29 -1.41
N ALA A 33 -16.70 3.37 -2.16
CA ALA A 33 -17.28 2.76 -3.36
C ALA A 33 -18.04 1.46 -3.03
N VAL A 34 -17.51 0.66 -2.08
CA VAL A 34 -18.10 -0.63 -1.69
C VAL A 34 -19.53 -0.47 -1.14
N ILE A 35 -19.72 0.42 -0.18
CA ILE A 35 -21.01 0.60 0.50
C ILE A 35 -22.15 0.95 -0.48
N PRO A 36 -22.03 2.00 -1.32
CA PRO A 36 -23.10 2.30 -2.27
C PRO A 36 -23.28 1.21 -3.34
N SER A 37 -22.26 0.43 -3.66
CA SER A 37 -22.40 -0.69 -4.61
C SER A 37 -23.29 -1.80 -4.07
N ILE A 38 -23.14 -2.14 -2.79
CA ILE A 38 -24.01 -3.11 -2.11
C ILE A 38 -25.45 -2.62 -2.12
N LEU A 39 -25.69 -1.36 -1.75
CA LEU A 39 -27.02 -0.77 -1.69
C LEU A 39 -27.71 -0.71 -3.06
N GLN A 40 -26.95 -0.69 -4.14
CA GLN A 40 -27.43 -0.71 -5.51
C GLN A 40 -27.42 -2.11 -6.14
N ASN A 41 -27.11 -3.16 -5.35
CA ASN A 41 -27.05 -4.54 -5.80
C ASN A 41 -26.05 -4.76 -6.96
N ILE A 42 -24.94 -4.04 -6.96
CA ILE A 42 -23.85 -4.17 -7.93
C ILE A 42 -22.87 -5.25 -7.47
N VAL A 43 -22.49 -6.15 -8.36
CA VAL A 43 -21.52 -7.21 -8.07
C VAL A 43 -20.14 -6.60 -7.76
N ILE A 44 -19.54 -7.01 -6.65
CA ILE A 44 -18.22 -6.53 -6.23
C ILE A 44 -17.20 -7.66 -6.38
N ILE A 45 -16.12 -7.38 -7.13
CA ILE A 45 -14.95 -8.24 -7.25
C ILE A 45 -13.83 -7.65 -6.42
N HIS A 46 -13.40 -8.34 -5.36
CA HIS A 46 -12.32 -7.90 -4.48
C HIS A 46 -10.99 -8.53 -4.90
N LEU A 47 -10.03 -7.69 -5.29
CA LEU A 47 -8.65 -8.08 -5.55
C LEU A 47 -7.81 -7.92 -4.28
N TYR A 48 -6.95 -8.93 -4.03
CA TYR A 48 -5.93 -8.93 -2.98
C TYR A 48 -6.46 -9.06 -1.55
N GLY A 49 -7.66 -9.66 -1.40
CA GLY A 49 -8.18 -10.06 -0.10
C GLY A 49 -7.33 -11.13 0.59
N GLY A 50 -7.56 -11.33 1.90
CA GLY A 50 -7.00 -12.43 2.68
C GLY A 50 -5.56 -12.26 3.19
N ALA A 51 -4.85 -11.19 2.84
CA ALA A 51 -3.57 -10.85 3.47
C ALA A 51 -3.76 -10.43 4.94
N VAL A 52 -2.69 -10.41 5.72
CA VAL A 52 -2.66 -9.87 7.09
C VAL A 52 -1.61 -8.78 7.17
N THR A 53 -1.94 -7.68 7.80
CA THR A 53 -1.04 -6.56 8.06
C THR A 53 -1.19 -6.15 9.52
N GLU A 54 -0.37 -6.74 10.38
CA GLU A 54 -0.41 -6.46 11.81
C GLU A 54 -0.13 -4.99 12.10
N GLY A 55 -0.84 -4.41 13.07
CA GLY A 55 -0.68 -3.01 13.47
C GLY A 55 -1.27 -1.98 12.51
N ALA A 56 -1.94 -2.40 11.43
CA ALA A 56 -2.57 -1.50 10.46
C ALA A 56 -4.11 -1.57 10.49
N ILE A 57 -4.75 -0.43 10.30
CA ILE A 57 -6.21 -0.36 10.13
C ILE A 57 -6.65 -1.08 8.84
N ASP A 58 -5.78 -1.11 7.84
CA ASP A 58 -5.99 -1.74 6.54
C ASP A 58 -6.37 -3.22 6.68
N ASP A 59 -5.86 -3.91 7.70
CA ASP A 59 -6.21 -5.31 7.97
C ASP A 59 -7.71 -5.51 8.20
N LYS A 60 -8.30 -4.66 9.05
CA LYS A 60 -9.73 -4.68 9.34
C LYS A 60 -10.56 -4.30 8.12
N ILE A 61 -10.13 -3.28 7.39
CA ILE A 61 -10.80 -2.83 6.16
C ILE A 61 -10.77 -3.93 5.10
N ARG A 62 -9.62 -4.57 4.88
CA ARG A 62 -9.47 -5.68 3.93
C ARG A 62 -10.47 -6.80 4.19
N HIS A 63 -10.56 -7.23 5.45
CA HIS A 63 -11.48 -8.31 5.81
C HIS A 63 -12.94 -7.89 5.72
N ALA A 64 -13.28 -6.65 6.09
CA ALA A 64 -14.61 -6.10 5.90
C ALA A 64 -14.99 -6.05 4.40
N VAL A 65 -14.12 -5.53 3.55
CA VAL A 65 -14.33 -5.48 2.09
C VAL A 65 -14.45 -6.89 1.51
N THR A 66 -13.66 -7.87 1.99
CA THR A 66 -13.83 -9.27 1.61
C THR A 66 -15.25 -9.75 1.90
N LYS A 67 -15.77 -9.51 3.11
CA LYS A 67 -17.13 -9.94 3.50
C LYS A 67 -18.25 -9.24 2.72
N LEU A 68 -17.98 -8.04 2.24
CA LEU A 68 -18.93 -7.23 1.46
C LEU A 68 -18.88 -7.51 -0.05
N SER A 69 -17.98 -8.39 -0.50
CA SER A 69 -17.75 -8.67 -1.92
C SER A 69 -18.31 -10.02 -2.35
N ASN A 70 -18.61 -10.14 -3.64
CA ASN A 70 -19.21 -11.33 -4.23
C ASN A 70 -18.16 -12.32 -4.76
N ILE A 71 -17.04 -11.81 -5.30
CA ILE A 71 -15.98 -12.60 -5.92
C ILE A 71 -14.64 -12.16 -5.36
N HIS A 72 -13.74 -13.10 -5.11
CA HIS A 72 -12.45 -12.85 -4.46
C HIS A 72 -11.30 -13.34 -5.34
N LEU A 73 -10.42 -12.43 -5.72
CA LEU A 73 -9.24 -12.71 -6.52
C LEU A 73 -7.99 -12.49 -5.66
N VAL A 74 -7.35 -13.58 -5.23
CA VAL A 74 -6.28 -13.54 -4.23
C VAL A 74 -4.92 -13.89 -4.81
N LEU A 75 -3.84 -13.35 -4.22
CA LEU A 75 -2.49 -13.45 -4.75
C LEU A 75 -1.76 -14.74 -4.34
N HIS A 76 -2.16 -15.36 -3.23
CA HIS A 76 -1.40 -16.46 -2.65
C HIS A 76 -2.32 -17.52 -2.02
N LYS A 77 -1.90 -18.80 -2.03
CA LYS A 77 -2.64 -19.93 -1.45
C LYS A 77 -3.02 -19.72 0.03
N LYS A 78 -2.16 -19.09 0.83
CA LYS A 78 -2.47 -18.75 2.24
C LYS A 78 -3.64 -17.76 2.33
N TYR A 79 -3.71 -16.80 1.42
CA TYR A 79 -4.80 -15.80 1.39
C TYR A 79 -6.11 -16.42 0.93
N LEU A 80 -6.06 -17.30 -0.08
CA LEU A 80 -7.21 -18.09 -0.50
C LEU A 80 -7.79 -18.88 0.67
N LYS A 81 -6.96 -19.63 1.39
CA LYS A 81 -7.40 -20.39 2.58
C LYS A 81 -8.06 -19.48 3.62
N ARG A 82 -7.48 -18.30 3.89
CA ARG A 82 -8.04 -17.35 4.87
C ARG A 82 -9.37 -16.76 4.41
N VAL A 83 -9.52 -16.42 3.15
CA VAL A 83 -10.80 -15.93 2.61
C VAL A 83 -11.89 -16.99 2.77
N ILE A 84 -11.60 -18.26 2.49
CA ILE A 84 -12.53 -19.37 2.75
C ILE A 84 -12.82 -19.50 4.26
N GLN A 85 -11.82 -19.38 5.12
CA GLN A 85 -12.01 -19.40 6.59
C GLN A 85 -12.88 -18.25 7.11
N LEU A 86 -12.92 -17.12 6.40
CA LEU A 86 -13.85 -16.02 6.69
C LEU A 86 -15.30 -16.34 6.29
N GLY A 87 -15.56 -17.53 5.77
CA GLY A 87 -16.89 -17.99 5.35
C GLY A 87 -17.24 -17.67 3.89
N GLU A 88 -16.22 -17.42 3.05
CA GLU A 88 -16.43 -17.23 1.63
C GLU A 88 -16.43 -18.58 0.88
N GLU A 89 -17.33 -18.74 -0.08
CA GLU A 89 -17.46 -19.97 -0.85
C GLU A 89 -16.25 -20.23 -1.75
N PRO A 90 -15.70 -21.47 -1.82
CA PRO A 90 -14.55 -21.78 -2.66
C PRO A 90 -14.73 -21.46 -4.14
N TRP A 91 -15.95 -21.63 -4.68
CA TRP A 91 -16.23 -21.40 -6.10
C TRP A 91 -16.03 -19.93 -6.52
N ARG A 92 -16.28 -18.98 -5.60
CA ARG A 92 -16.13 -17.54 -5.84
C ARG A 92 -14.79 -16.99 -5.38
N THR A 93 -13.87 -17.83 -4.86
CA THR A 93 -12.52 -17.45 -4.45
C THR A 93 -11.48 -18.06 -5.39
N LYS A 94 -10.72 -17.23 -6.12
CA LYS A 94 -9.75 -17.65 -7.13
C LYS A 94 -8.35 -17.15 -6.82
N LEU A 95 -7.37 -18.05 -6.98
CA LEU A 95 -5.94 -17.71 -6.93
C LEU A 95 -5.50 -17.16 -8.28
N ILE A 96 -5.11 -15.89 -8.34
CA ILE A 96 -4.66 -15.24 -9.58
C ILE A 96 -3.13 -15.06 -9.65
N GLY A 97 -2.43 -15.16 -8.50
CA GLY A 97 -0.97 -14.91 -8.47
C GLY A 97 -0.61 -13.43 -8.54
N LEU A 98 0.65 -13.16 -8.82
CA LEU A 98 1.24 -11.81 -8.88
C LEU A 98 1.52 -11.41 -10.32
N ASP A 99 0.49 -11.10 -11.09
CA ASP A 99 0.62 -10.79 -12.52
C ASP A 99 1.54 -9.60 -12.81
N PHE A 100 1.61 -8.62 -11.90
CA PHE A 100 2.51 -7.48 -12.06
C PHE A 100 3.99 -7.86 -12.15
N LEU A 101 4.40 -9.03 -11.66
CA LEU A 101 5.78 -9.52 -11.81
C LEU A 101 6.13 -9.80 -13.28
N ASN A 102 5.16 -10.23 -14.07
CA ASN A 102 5.36 -10.46 -15.50
C ASN A 102 5.54 -9.14 -16.25
N GLU A 103 4.78 -8.11 -15.87
CA GLU A 103 4.93 -6.77 -16.43
C GLU A 103 6.27 -6.12 -16.04
N LEU A 104 6.71 -6.29 -14.79
CA LEU A 104 8.04 -5.81 -14.34
C LEU A 104 9.18 -6.42 -15.15
N LYS A 105 9.10 -7.71 -15.50
CA LYS A 105 10.11 -8.38 -16.34
C LYS A 105 10.18 -7.82 -17.76
N LYS A 106 9.10 -7.29 -18.30
CA LYS A 106 9.03 -6.69 -19.65
C LYS A 106 9.51 -5.23 -19.67
N GLN A 107 9.54 -4.55 -18.52
CA GLN A 107 9.94 -3.14 -18.46
C GLN A 107 11.45 -2.96 -18.67
N LYS A 108 11.81 -2.01 -19.53
CA LYS A 108 13.20 -1.56 -19.64
C LYS A 108 13.57 -0.80 -18.37
N THR A 109 14.45 -1.38 -17.58
CA THR A 109 14.98 -0.73 -16.36
C THR A 109 16.12 0.21 -16.71
N MET A 110 16.28 1.26 -15.92
CA MET A 110 17.42 2.17 -16.03
C MET A 110 18.73 1.43 -15.73
N SER A 111 19.78 1.70 -16.48
CA SER A 111 21.10 1.13 -16.18
C SER A 111 21.60 1.59 -14.80
N LYS A 112 22.42 0.75 -14.14
CA LYS A 112 23.07 1.12 -12.87
C LYS A 112 23.86 2.44 -13.01
N LYS A 113 24.55 2.64 -14.12
CA LYS A 113 25.34 3.86 -14.43
C LYS A 113 24.46 5.10 -14.45
N ASP A 114 23.32 5.03 -15.15
CA ASP A 114 22.38 6.14 -15.27
C ASP A 114 21.65 6.43 -13.96
N LEU A 115 21.30 5.38 -13.20
CA LEU A 115 20.71 5.51 -11.87
C LEU A 115 21.66 6.27 -10.92
N PHE A 116 22.93 5.86 -10.88
CA PHE A 116 23.95 6.49 -10.03
C PHE A 116 24.20 7.96 -10.44
N LYS A 117 24.22 8.24 -11.75
CA LYS A 117 24.31 9.60 -12.27
C LYS A 117 23.09 10.45 -11.89
N LYS A 118 21.88 9.91 -12.10
CA LYS A 118 20.62 10.59 -11.82
C LYS A 118 20.49 10.99 -10.34
N PHE A 119 20.84 10.09 -9.44
CA PHE A 119 20.73 10.30 -8.00
C PHE A 119 22.05 10.77 -7.35
N LYS A 120 23.07 11.11 -8.15
CA LYS A 120 24.39 11.58 -7.66
C LYS A 120 25.00 10.66 -6.62
N LEU A 121 24.90 9.34 -6.83
CA LEU A 121 25.38 8.31 -5.92
C LEU A 121 26.85 8.01 -6.16
N GLU A 122 27.59 7.70 -5.08
CA GLU A 122 28.97 7.23 -5.16
C GLU A 122 29.00 5.75 -5.59
N LYS A 123 29.73 5.45 -6.67
CA LYS A 123 29.78 4.09 -7.23
C LYS A 123 30.45 3.08 -6.32
N SER A 124 31.36 3.52 -5.47
CA SER A 124 32.11 2.69 -4.52
C SER A 124 31.29 2.27 -3.28
N LYS A 125 30.19 2.99 -3.00
CA LYS A 125 29.37 2.75 -1.80
C LYS A 125 28.15 1.89 -2.12
N LYS A 126 27.81 1.02 -1.17
CA LYS A 126 26.53 0.31 -1.17
C LYS A 126 25.38 1.30 -0.95
N THR A 127 24.23 1.01 -1.56
CA THR A 127 23.08 1.90 -1.54
C THR A 127 21.85 1.17 -1.01
N PHE A 128 21.21 1.75 0.00
CA PHE A 128 19.86 1.36 0.41
C PHE A 128 18.81 2.09 -0.44
N PHE A 129 17.75 1.39 -0.72
CA PHE A 129 16.48 1.98 -1.13
C PHE A 129 15.49 1.76 0.02
N ALA A 130 15.02 2.84 0.62
CA ALA A 130 14.28 2.79 1.86
C ALA A 130 12.95 3.52 1.77
N THR A 131 11.89 2.80 2.09
CA THR A 131 10.54 3.35 2.31
C THR A 131 10.13 3.04 3.75
N TYR A 132 9.64 4.03 4.47
CA TYR A 132 9.15 3.85 5.82
C TYR A 132 7.71 4.34 5.93
N HIS A 133 6.81 3.45 6.31
CA HIS A 133 5.41 3.75 6.58
C HIS A 133 5.13 3.78 8.09
N PRO A 134 4.34 4.74 8.60
CA PRO A 134 3.98 4.75 10.01
C PRO A 134 3.08 3.56 10.35
N VAL A 135 3.22 3.01 11.56
CA VAL A 135 2.29 1.99 12.09
C VAL A 135 1.02 2.69 12.53
N THR A 136 -0.06 2.56 11.76
CA THR A 136 -1.26 3.41 11.87
C THR A 136 -1.95 3.34 13.23
N LEU A 137 -1.83 2.23 13.96
CA LEU A 137 -2.40 2.02 15.29
C LEU A 137 -1.48 2.49 16.44
N GLU A 138 -0.22 2.82 16.15
CA GLU A 138 0.79 3.20 17.16
C GLU A 138 1.20 4.69 17.08
N LYS A 139 0.26 5.58 16.90
CA LYS A 139 0.51 7.02 16.66
C LYS A 139 1.48 7.67 17.66
N LYS A 140 1.43 7.27 18.94
CA LYS A 140 2.31 7.83 19.99
C LYS A 140 3.77 7.45 19.78
N ASN A 141 4.05 6.35 19.10
CA ASN A 141 5.40 5.81 18.91
C ASN A 141 6.07 6.26 17.61
N HIS A 142 5.36 6.90 16.68
CA HIS A 142 5.88 7.23 15.34
C HIS A 142 7.22 7.97 15.39
N LYS A 143 7.37 8.95 16.28
CA LYS A 143 8.62 9.72 16.41
C LYS A 143 9.80 8.87 16.90
N TYR A 144 9.55 7.99 17.84
CA TYR A 144 10.56 7.06 18.36
C TYR A 144 10.95 6.04 17.28
N GLN A 145 9.98 5.46 16.61
CA GLN A 145 10.19 4.44 15.58
C GLN A 145 11.00 4.99 14.40
N ILE A 146 10.62 6.16 13.84
CA ILE A 146 11.37 6.77 12.73
C ILE A 146 12.78 7.17 13.14
N LYS A 147 12.98 7.68 14.37
CA LYS A 147 14.29 7.99 14.88
C LYS A 147 15.20 6.77 14.91
N ASN A 148 14.73 5.65 15.46
CA ASN A 148 15.49 4.40 15.52
C ASN A 148 15.85 3.88 14.13
N PHE A 149 14.92 3.97 13.19
CA PHE A 149 15.17 3.61 11.80
C PHE A 149 16.26 4.47 11.16
N LEU A 150 16.19 5.79 11.31
CA LEU A 150 17.18 6.72 10.78
C LEU A 150 18.56 6.57 11.46
N ASP A 151 18.58 6.28 12.76
CA ASP A 151 19.82 6.01 13.50
C ASP A 151 20.49 4.71 13.03
N ALA A 152 19.71 3.67 12.72
CA ALA A 152 20.22 2.43 12.14
C ALA A 152 20.84 2.67 10.75
N ILE A 153 20.16 3.44 9.88
CA ILE A 153 20.72 3.82 8.58
C ILE A 153 21.99 4.65 8.74
N LYS A 154 22.03 5.57 9.70
CA LYS A 154 23.21 6.39 9.95
C LYS A 154 24.44 5.57 10.40
N LYS A 155 24.21 4.54 11.23
CA LYS A 155 25.28 3.62 11.68
C LYS A 155 25.84 2.78 10.55
N SER A 156 25.08 2.52 9.50
CA SER A 156 25.60 1.87 8.30
C SER A 156 26.49 2.85 7.53
N ASP A 157 27.52 2.34 6.88
CA ASP A 157 28.36 3.17 5.98
C ASP A 157 27.79 3.22 4.54
N TYR A 158 26.49 3.04 4.39
CA TYR A 158 25.84 3.01 3.10
C TYR A 158 25.15 4.35 2.80
N GLN A 159 25.05 4.67 1.53
CA GLN A 159 24.18 5.76 1.08
C GLN A 159 22.74 5.28 0.96
N CYS A 160 21.77 6.17 1.02
CA CYS A 160 20.36 5.79 1.01
C CYS A 160 19.52 6.72 0.13
N ILE A 161 18.65 6.11 -0.68
CA ILE A 161 17.57 6.80 -1.36
C ILE A 161 16.30 6.54 -0.57
N PHE A 162 15.70 7.59 -0.02
CA PHE A 162 14.40 7.51 0.65
C PHE A 162 13.27 7.78 -0.33
N THR A 163 12.14 7.09 -0.16
CA THR A 163 10.89 7.42 -0.83
C THR A 163 9.89 8.01 0.15
N TYR A 164 8.88 8.70 -0.36
CA TYR A 164 7.78 9.17 0.45
C TYR A 164 6.97 8.01 1.01
N PRO A 165 6.49 8.11 2.27
CA PRO A 165 5.47 7.21 2.79
C PRO A 165 4.15 7.42 2.04
N ASN A 166 3.23 6.48 2.20
CA ASN A 166 1.84 6.66 1.79
C ASN A 166 1.16 7.80 2.59
N SER A 167 -0.11 8.11 2.25
CA SER A 167 -0.89 9.20 2.87
C SER A 167 -1.50 8.85 4.24
N ASP A 168 -1.01 7.82 4.93
CA ASP A 168 -1.52 7.42 6.23
C ASP A 168 -1.28 8.43 7.34
N SER A 169 -2.07 8.30 8.42
CA SER A 169 -1.91 9.15 9.60
C SER A 169 -0.48 9.05 10.15
N GLY A 170 0.19 10.20 10.30
CA GLY A 170 1.59 10.29 10.75
C GLY A 170 2.61 10.47 9.63
N ASN A 171 2.22 10.39 8.36
CA ASN A 171 3.13 10.54 7.23
C ASN A 171 3.92 11.86 7.26
N ASN A 172 3.26 12.99 7.59
CA ASN A 172 3.92 14.30 7.67
C ASN A 172 5.06 14.33 8.69
N LEU A 173 4.89 13.67 9.85
CA LEU A 173 5.93 13.52 10.84
C LEU A 173 7.11 12.75 10.26
N ILE A 174 6.86 11.61 9.62
CA ILE A 174 7.89 10.76 8.98
C ILE A 174 8.67 11.56 7.94
N VAL A 175 7.97 12.23 7.02
CA VAL A 175 8.58 13.06 5.97
C VAL A 175 9.46 14.17 6.57
N ASN A 176 8.98 14.86 7.61
CA ASN A 176 9.72 15.91 8.27
C ASN A 176 10.99 15.41 8.95
N GLU A 177 10.93 14.26 9.63
CA GLU A 177 12.12 13.68 10.28
C GLU A 177 13.15 13.20 9.24
N ILE A 178 12.71 12.58 8.13
CA ILE A 178 13.59 12.20 7.02
C ILE A 178 14.26 13.44 6.42
N LYS A 179 13.50 14.51 6.13
CA LYS A 179 14.06 15.77 5.59
C LYS A 179 15.10 16.41 6.53
N LYS A 180 14.81 16.45 7.84
CA LYS A 180 15.78 16.94 8.83
C LYS A 180 17.05 16.09 8.84
N PHE A 181 16.91 14.78 8.79
CA PHE A 181 18.02 13.84 8.76
C PHE A 181 18.91 14.04 7.53
N ILE A 182 18.32 14.17 6.35
CA ILE A 182 19.05 14.42 5.09
C ILE A 182 19.76 15.77 5.11
N LYS A 183 19.10 16.83 5.61
CA LYS A 183 19.71 18.16 5.72
C LYS A 183 21.01 18.15 6.51
N LYS A 184 21.08 17.32 7.56
CA LYS A 184 22.28 17.15 8.40
C LYS A 184 23.36 16.27 7.76
N ASN A 185 23.02 15.51 6.71
CA ASN A 185 23.89 14.50 6.11
C ASN A 185 23.85 14.54 4.57
N LYS A 186 23.94 15.73 3.99
CA LYS A 186 23.63 16.06 2.58
C LYS A 186 24.29 15.18 1.51
N ASN A 187 25.48 14.65 1.77
CA ASN A 187 26.23 13.92 0.75
C ASN A 187 25.99 12.40 0.74
N LYS A 188 25.17 11.89 1.64
CA LYS A 188 24.98 10.46 1.85
C LYS A 188 23.54 9.99 1.58
N TYR A 189 22.57 10.89 1.60
CA TYR A 189 21.15 10.56 1.56
C TYR A 189 20.37 11.47 0.62
N ILE A 190 19.39 10.87 -0.08
CA ILE A 190 18.50 11.53 -1.06
C ILE A 190 17.06 11.18 -0.72
N PHE A 191 16.15 12.13 -0.99
CA PHE A 191 14.72 11.96 -0.71
C PHE A 191 13.89 12.37 -1.92
#